data_d984c9f56bca59f175ac80058a4c9324
#
_entry.id   d984c9f56bca59f175ac80058a4c9324
#
_cell.length_a   1.000
_cell.length_b   1.000
_cell.length_c   1.000
_cell.angle_alpha   90.00
_cell.angle_beta   90.00
_cell.angle_gamma   90.00
#
_symmetry.space_group_name_H-M   'P 1'
#
loop_
_entity.id
_entity.type
_entity.pdbx_description
1 polymer ?
#
loop_
_entity_poly.entity_id
_entity_poly.type
_entity_poly.pdbx_seq_one_letter_code
_entity_poly.pdbx_strand_id
1 'polypeptide(L)'
;MRLCSGFLKKSLYYCVLLGLSISINGCSLSYSSKSISDSTSSIVSSPSSVSGKSKKYQNEIADYTMAYVKSSQPGTGYDTFLKGISDIAAKEGVTNWDQDSLTYRGIGKGLKKANIEGVAYETYKKNFARGDSNRIADIQSGYEAEE
;
A
#
# COMPACT_ATOMS: atom_id res chain seq x y z
N MET A 1 -23.42 33.82 36.28
CA MET A 1 -21.97 33.92 36.43
C MET A 1 -21.45 32.87 37.37
N ARG A 2 -20.77 31.85 36.93
CA ARG A 2 -19.85 30.86 37.55
C ARG A 2 -19.72 29.72 36.54
N LEU A 3 -18.77 29.77 35.65
CA LEU A 3 -17.44 29.21 35.68
C LEU A 3 -17.43 27.67 35.77
N CYS A 4 -17.44 27.01 34.62
CA CYS A 4 -17.03 25.63 34.44
C CYS A 4 -15.50 25.58 34.32
N SER A 5 -14.82 25.39 35.45
CA SER A 5 -13.41 25.08 35.54
C SER A 5 -13.31 23.65 36.07
N GLY A 6 -13.13 22.66 35.22
CA GLY A 6 -13.08 21.28 35.69
C GLY A 6 -12.61 20.23 34.73
N PHE A 7 -12.28 20.57 33.46
CA PHE A 7 -11.98 19.54 32.47
C PHE A 7 -10.48 19.36 32.10
N LEU A 8 -9.60 20.12 32.73
CA LEU A 8 -8.17 20.12 32.34
C LEU A 8 -7.22 19.26 33.19
N LYS A 9 -7.70 18.47 34.13
CA LYS A 9 -6.83 17.72 35.06
C LYS A 9 -6.78 16.21 34.87
N LYS A 10 -7.48 15.62 33.91
CA LYS A 10 -7.46 14.15 33.66
C LYS A 10 -6.66 13.67 32.46
N SER A 11 -6.10 14.58 31.68
CA SER A 11 -5.34 14.19 30.47
C SER A 11 -3.82 13.99 30.68
N LEU A 12 -3.30 14.30 31.85
CA LEU A 12 -1.84 14.26 32.10
C LEU A 12 -1.35 12.98 32.78
N TYR A 13 -2.22 12.06 33.16
CA TYR A 13 -1.83 10.83 33.86
C TYR A 13 -1.64 9.58 32.99
N TYR A 14 -1.96 9.66 31.68
CA TYR A 14 -1.85 8.48 30.79
C TYR A 14 -0.55 8.39 29.99
N CYS A 15 0.37 9.34 30.10
CA CYS A 15 1.63 9.34 29.33
C CYS A 15 2.87 8.73 30.03
N VAL A 16 2.71 8.16 31.24
CA VAL A 16 3.91 7.76 32.04
C VAL A 16 4.12 6.24 32.18
N LEU A 17 3.21 5.39 31.65
CA LEU A 17 3.28 3.94 31.93
C LEU A 17 3.49 3.03 30.71
N LEU A 18 4.01 3.49 29.59
CA LEU A 18 4.40 2.62 28.46
C LEU A 18 5.83 2.88 28.01
N GLY A 19 6.74 2.83 28.99
CA GLY A 19 8.14 2.63 28.70
C GLY A 19 8.49 1.15 28.86
N LEU A 20 9.31 0.68 27.95
CA LEU A 20 10.11 -0.54 27.98
C LEU A 20 9.47 -1.81 27.38
N SER A 21 9.88 -2.17 26.18
CA SER A 21 10.66 -3.37 25.92
C SER A 21 10.90 -3.52 24.42
N ILE A 22 12.02 -3.01 23.90
CA ILE A 22 12.51 -3.36 22.57
C ILE A 22 13.47 -4.54 22.76
N SER A 23 13.00 -5.74 22.57
CA SER A 23 13.84 -6.93 22.46
C SER A 23 14.26 -7.11 21.00
N ILE A 24 15.49 -6.73 20.71
CA ILE A 24 16.16 -7.01 19.44
C ILE A 24 16.63 -8.46 19.45
N ASN A 25 15.87 -9.37 18.86
CA ASN A 25 16.35 -10.70 18.53
C ASN A 25 17.03 -10.65 17.16
N GLY A 26 18.37 -10.58 17.18
CA GLY A 26 19.20 -10.76 16.01
C GLY A 26 19.08 -12.19 15.50
N CYS A 27 18.54 -12.39 14.31
CA CYS A 27 18.68 -13.63 13.58
C CYS A 27 19.89 -13.54 12.66
N SER A 28 20.92 -14.29 13.06
CA SER A 28 22.14 -14.61 12.33
C SER A 28 21.78 -15.33 11.02
N LEU A 29 22.01 -14.71 9.88
CA LEU A 29 21.93 -15.35 8.58
C LEU A 29 23.24 -16.10 8.32
N SER A 30 23.21 -17.40 8.49
CA SER A 30 24.29 -18.29 8.05
C SER A 30 24.31 -18.37 6.51
N TYR A 31 25.34 -17.74 5.95
CA TYR A 31 25.66 -17.81 4.55
C TYR A 31 26.38 -19.15 4.26
N SER A 32 25.70 -20.10 3.67
CA SER A 32 26.31 -21.32 3.15
C SER A 32 26.61 -21.15 1.67
N SER A 33 27.89 -20.88 1.41
CA SER A 33 28.46 -20.99 0.06
C SER A 33 28.46 -22.44 -0.37
N LYS A 34 27.78 -22.78 -1.45
CA LYS A 34 28.00 -24.02 -2.19
C LYS A 34 28.21 -23.71 -3.65
N SER A 35 29.50 -23.76 -4.02
CA SER A 35 29.97 -23.76 -5.38
C SER A 35 29.48 -25.03 -6.10
N ILE A 36 28.84 -24.88 -7.23
CA ILE A 36 28.76 -25.93 -8.23
C ILE A 36 28.97 -25.23 -9.58
N SER A 37 30.10 -25.57 -10.20
CA SER A 37 30.42 -25.34 -11.60
C SER A 37 29.59 -26.32 -12.45
N ASP A 38 29.06 -25.89 -13.54
CA ASP A 38 29.31 -26.38 -14.89
C ASP A 38 28.07 -26.28 -15.82
N SER A 39 28.35 -25.67 -16.94
CA SER A 39 27.93 -26.00 -18.30
C SER A 39 26.51 -25.75 -18.82
N THR A 40 26.53 -24.88 -19.80
CA THR A 40 25.79 -24.88 -21.08
C THR A 40 24.31 -24.50 -21.12
N SER A 41 24.13 -23.33 -21.75
CA SER A 41 23.11 -23.02 -22.75
C SER A 41 21.65 -23.32 -22.37
N SER A 42 21.02 -22.28 -22.00
CA SER A 42 19.70 -21.88 -22.54
C SER A 42 19.32 -20.57 -21.89
N ILE A 43 19.24 -19.52 -22.67
CA ILE A 43 18.66 -18.25 -22.30
C ILE A 43 17.16 -18.49 -22.09
N VAL A 44 16.80 -18.95 -20.93
CA VAL A 44 15.43 -18.81 -20.39
C VAL A 44 15.52 -17.69 -19.40
N SER A 45 15.15 -16.51 -19.85
CA SER A 45 14.91 -15.36 -18.98
C SER A 45 13.92 -15.81 -17.90
N SER A 46 14.44 -16.13 -16.73
CA SER A 46 13.59 -16.51 -15.59
C SER A 46 12.76 -15.31 -15.17
N PRO A 47 11.42 -15.37 -15.24
CA PRO A 47 10.55 -14.26 -14.87
C PRO A 47 10.46 -14.02 -13.35
N SER A 48 11.24 -14.74 -12.55
CA SER A 48 11.10 -14.78 -11.09
C SER A 48 11.48 -13.48 -10.37
N SER A 49 12.44 -12.70 -10.89
CA SER A 49 12.84 -11.43 -10.24
C SER A 49 11.89 -10.29 -10.57
N VAL A 50 11.29 -10.31 -11.75
CA VAL A 50 10.29 -9.32 -12.19
C VAL A 50 9.00 -9.53 -11.41
N SER A 51 8.59 -10.77 -11.17
CA SER A 51 7.38 -11.10 -10.42
C SER A 51 7.44 -10.62 -8.94
N GLY A 52 8.61 -10.70 -8.32
CA GLY A 52 8.78 -10.26 -6.92
C GLY A 52 8.66 -8.74 -6.76
N LYS A 53 9.30 -7.97 -7.63
CA LYS A 53 9.21 -6.50 -7.64
C LYS A 53 7.80 -6.02 -7.95
N SER A 54 7.14 -6.64 -8.93
CA SER A 54 5.76 -6.32 -9.32
C SER A 54 4.78 -6.55 -8.16
N LYS A 55 4.91 -7.64 -7.42
CA LYS A 55 4.07 -7.92 -6.24
C LYS A 55 4.33 -6.93 -5.11
N LYS A 56 5.59 -6.58 -4.86
CA LYS A 56 5.96 -5.60 -3.83
C LYS A 56 5.35 -4.24 -4.14
N TYR A 57 5.53 -3.74 -5.35
CA TYR A 57 4.95 -2.49 -5.82
C TYR A 57 3.43 -2.47 -5.65
N GLN A 58 2.74 -3.50 -6.15
CA GLN A 58 1.29 -3.61 -6.04
C GLN A 58 0.82 -3.61 -4.58
N ASN A 59 1.55 -4.27 -3.67
CA ASN A 59 1.22 -4.28 -2.25
C ASN A 59 1.43 -2.91 -1.59
N GLU A 60 2.51 -2.19 -1.92
CA GLU A 60 2.74 -0.83 -1.41
C GLU A 60 1.63 0.14 -1.86
N ILE A 61 1.19 0.05 -3.13
CA ILE A 61 0.03 0.80 -3.62
C ILE A 61 -1.25 0.43 -2.85
N ALA A 62 -1.46 -0.87 -2.59
CA ALA A 62 -2.64 -1.33 -1.87
C ALA A 62 -2.66 -0.83 -0.42
N ASP A 63 -1.55 -0.92 0.29
CA ASP A 63 -1.44 -0.47 1.67
C ASP A 63 -1.60 1.06 1.79
N TYR A 64 -1.03 1.80 0.85
CA TYR A 64 -1.23 3.25 0.76
C TYR A 64 -2.69 3.61 0.48
N THR A 65 -3.33 2.93 -0.49
CA THR A 65 -4.74 3.16 -0.83
C THR A 65 -5.64 2.87 0.37
N MET A 66 -5.41 1.75 1.06
CA MET A 66 -6.14 1.41 2.29
C MET A 66 -5.98 2.50 3.35
N ALA A 67 -4.77 2.95 3.61
CA ALA A 67 -4.50 4.01 4.58
C ALA A 67 -5.19 5.32 4.19
N TYR A 68 -5.13 5.69 2.91
CA TYR A 68 -5.76 6.91 2.40
C TYR A 68 -7.28 6.91 2.59
N VAL A 69 -7.97 5.84 2.17
CA VAL A 69 -9.45 5.78 2.27
C VAL A 69 -9.92 5.66 3.72
N LYS A 70 -9.14 5.04 4.62
CA LYS A 70 -9.43 4.97 6.06
C LYS A 70 -9.13 6.26 6.80
N SER A 71 -8.14 7.03 6.36
CA SER A 71 -7.79 8.29 7.01
C SER A 71 -8.79 9.41 6.75
N SER A 72 -9.65 9.27 5.73
CA SER A 72 -10.75 10.17 5.31
C SER A 72 -10.84 11.51 6.07
N GLN A 73 -9.76 12.27 6.03
CA GLN A 73 -9.76 13.65 6.51
C GLN A 73 -10.50 14.47 5.44
N PRO A 74 -11.56 15.19 5.79
CA PRO A 74 -12.15 16.16 4.87
C PRO A 74 -11.06 17.18 4.52
N GLY A 75 -10.53 17.10 3.28
CA GLY A 75 -9.47 18.01 2.82
C GLY A 75 -8.23 17.35 2.23
N THR A 76 -8.01 16.05 2.39
CA THR A 76 -6.99 15.32 1.62
C THR A 76 -7.52 15.09 0.20
N GLY A 77 -7.25 16.06 -0.68
CA GLY A 77 -7.72 16.03 -2.07
C GLY A 77 -7.14 14.87 -2.87
N TYR A 78 -7.81 14.55 -3.96
CA TYR A 78 -7.36 13.54 -4.94
C TYR A 78 -5.91 13.74 -5.40
N ASP A 79 -5.45 14.98 -5.51
CA ASP A 79 -4.07 15.32 -5.87
C ASP A 79 -3.04 14.79 -4.85
N THR A 80 -3.38 14.81 -3.56
CA THR A 80 -2.53 14.23 -2.51
C THR A 80 -2.43 12.71 -2.66
N PHE A 81 -3.53 12.05 -3.02
CA PHE A 81 -3.53 10.62 -3.33
C PHE A 81 -2.62 10.29 -4.51
N LEU A 82 -2.77 11.02 -5.62
CA LEU A 82 -1.94 10.82 -6.81
C LEU A 82 -0.46 11.07 -6.53
N LYS A 83 -0.15 12.10 -5.72
CA LYS A 83 1.24 12.37 -5.32
C LYS A 83 1.82 11.18 -4.57
N GLY A 84 1.12 10.60 -3.61
CA GLY A 84 1.61 9.43 -2.88
C GLY A 84 1.80 8.20 -3.77
N ILE A 85 0.89 7.95 -4.72
CA ILE A 85 1.06 6.90 -5.73
C ILE A 85 2.33 7.15 -6.55
N SER A 86 2.54 8.39 -7.01
CA SER A 86 3.72 8.78 -7.78
C SER A 86 5.03 8.60 -6.98
N ASP A 87 5.03 8.95 -5.71
CA ASP A 87 6.20 8.80 -4.83
C ASP A 87 6.56 7.30 -4.64
N ILE A 88 5.56 6.44 -4.47
CA ILE A 88 5.75 4.97 -4.39
C ILE A 88 6.27 4.43 -5.72
N ALA A 89 5.68 4.84 -6.84
CA ALA A 89 6.11 4.43 -8.17
C ALA A 89 7.56 4.83 -8.45
N ALA A 90 7.94 6.06 -8.14
CA ALA A 90 9.31 6.54 -8.30
C ALA A 90 10.31 5.72 -7.46
N LYS A 91 9.96 5.37 -6.22
CA LYS A 91 10.76 4.53 -5.32
C LYS A 91 10.97 3.12 -5.90
N GLU A 92 9.95 2.55 -6.53
CA GLU A 92 10.01 1.20 -7.12
C GLU A 92 10.47 1.20 -8.59
N GLY A 93 10.79 2.39 -9.15
CA GLY A 93 11.32 2.55 -10.51
C GLY A 93 10.25 2.44 -11.61
N VAL A 94 8.98 2.67 -11.27
CA VAL A 94 7.87 2.68 -12.22
C VAL A 94 7.66 4.11 -12.75
N THR A 95 8.00 4.35 -14.00
CA THR A 95 7.95 5.70 -14.61
C THR A 95 6.57 6.08 -15.15
N ASN A 96 5.82 5.11 -15.70
CA ASN A 96 4.51 5.33 -16.31
C ASN A 96 3.39 4.73 -15.45
N TRP A 97 3.42 5.04 -14.16
CA TRP A 97 2.50 4.47 -13.18
C TRP A 97 1.02 4.75 -13.48
N ASP A 98 0.73 5.87 -14.13
CA ASP A 98 -0.63 6.28 -14.52
C ASP A 98 -1.22 5.45 -15.69
N GLN A 99 -0.39 4.65 -16.36
CA GLN A 99 -0.78 3.70 -17.40
C GLN A 99 -0.48 2.24 -17.01
N ASP A 100 0.10 2.03 -15.83
CA ASP A 100 0.48 0.71 -15.38
C ASP A 100 -0.71 -0.02 -14.72
N SER A 101 -1.09 -1.15 -15.29
CA SER A 101 -2.13 -2.04 -14.78
C SER A 101 -1.90 -2.46 -13.31
N LEU A 102 -0.65 -2.65 -12.88
CA LEU A 102 -0.34 -3.04 -11.50
C LEU A 102 -0.68 -1.93 -10.51
N THR A 103 -0.56 -0.66 -10.90
CA THR A 103 -0.98 0.48 -10.09
C THR A 103 -2.47 0.39 -9.77
N TYR A 104 -3.29 0.20 -10.79
CA TYR A 104 -4.75 0.16 -10.62
C TYR A 104 -5.24 -1.12 -9.95
N ARG A 105 -4.58 -2.24 -10.18
CA ARG A 105 -4.81 -3.48 -9.40
C ARG A 105 -4.44 -3.30 -7.94
N GLY A 106 -3.35 -2.61 -7.64
CA GLY A 106 -2.98 -2.23 -6.28
C GLY A 106 -4.04 -1.37 -5.60
N ILE A 107 -4.59 -0.39 -6.33
CA ILE A 107 -5.70 0.44 -5.84
C ILE A 107 -6.93 -0.42 -5.50
N GLY A 108 -7.33 -1.33 -6.40
CA GLY A 108 -8.44 -2.25 -6.16
C GLY A 108 -8.25 -3.11 -4.92
N LYS A 109 -7.09 -3.72 -4.80
CA LYS A 109 -6.67 -4.49 -3.63
C LYS A 109 -6.73 -3.67 -2.33
N GLY A 110 -6.28 -2.42 -2.37
CA GLY A 110 -6.35 -1.50 -1.23
C GLY A 110 -7.78 -1.17 -0.80
N LEU A 111 -8.70 -0.99 -1.76
CA LEU A 111 -10.12 -0.79 -1.48
C LEU A 111 -10.73 -2.02 -0.80
N LYS A 112 -10.39 -3.24 -1.23
CA LYS A 112 -10.83 -4.49 -0.59
C LYS A 112 -10.29 -4.61 0.84
N LYS A 113 -8.99 -4.39 1.05
CA LYS A 113 -8.37 -4.36 2.38
C LYS A 113 -8.98 -3.31 3.31
N ALA A 114 -9.49 -2.21 2.76
CA ALA A 114 -10.17 -1.19 3.52
C ALA A 114 -11.62 -1.56 3.89
N ASN A 115 -12.15 -2.68 3.37
CA ASN A 115 -13.55 -3.10 3.44
C ASN A 115 -14.51 -2.07 2.81
N ILE A 116 -14.10 -1.46 1.69
CA ILE A 116 -14.94 -0.54 0.93
C ILE A 116 -15.81 -1.36 -0.03
N GLU A 117 -17.11 -1.33 0.14
CA GLU A 117 -18.07 -2.15 -0.61
C GLU A 117 -19.23 -1.32 -1.16
N GLY A 118 -20.04 -1.94 -2.01
CA GLY A 118 -21.28 -1.37 -2.54
C GLY A 118 -21.09 -0.03 -3.25
N VAL A 119 -21.95 0.94 -2.96
CA VAL A 119 -21.94 2.27 -3.60
C VAL A 119 -20.62 3.02 -3.36
N ALA A 120 -20.02 2.87 -2.19
CA ALA A 120 -18.72 3.50 -1.87
C ALA A 120 -17.61 2.95 -2.78
N TYR A 121 -17.55 1.63 -2.98
CA TYR A 121 -16.62 1.00 -3.91
C TYR A 121 -16.78 1.52 -5.34
N GLU A 122 -18.02 1.56 -5.84
CA GLU A 122 -18.28 2.06 -7.19
C GLU A 122 -17.87 3.52 -7.37
N THR A 123 -18.04 4.33 -6.33
CA THR A 123 -17.65 5.74 -6.33
C THR A 123 -16.13 5.89 -6.36
N TYR A 124 -15.40 5.18 -5.50
CA TYR A 124 -13.94 5.21 -5.50
C TYR A 124 -13.36 4.67 -6.80
N LYS A 125 -13.88 3.54 -7.31
CA LYS A 125 -13.46 2.93 -8.57
C LYS A 125 -13.55 3.92 -9.74
N LYS A 126 -14.68 4.60 -9.89
CA LYS A 126 -14.87 5.62 -10.94
C LYS A 126 -13.94 6.82 -10.76
N ASN A 127 -13.79 7.30 -9.54
CA ASN A 127 -12.95 8.47 -9.24
C ASN A 127 -11.46 8.17 -9.49
N PHE A 128 -10.96 7.04 -9.01
CA PHE A 128 -9.56 6.67 -9.18
C PHE A 128 -9.22 6.31 -10.63
N ALA A 129 -10.15 5.70 -11.35
CA ALA A 129 -10.00 5.40 -12.78
C ALA A 129 -10.16 6.63 -13.68
N ARG A 130 -10.72 7.75 -13.17
CA ARG A 130 -11.05 8.95 -13.96
C ARG A 130 -11.92 8.66 -15.19
N GLY A 131 -12.78 7.67 -15.08
CA GLY A 131 -13.66 7.24 -16.17
C GLY A 131 -13.01 6.38 -17.25
N ASP A 132 -11.73 6.05 -17.14
CA ASP A 132 -11.06 5.16 -18.08
C ASP A 132 -11.49 3.70 -17.85
N SER A 133 -11.96 3.03 -18.91
CA SER A 133 -12.53 1.68 -18.83
C SER A 133 -11.48 0.61 -18.51
N ASN A 134 -10.24 0.76 -18.98
CA ASN A 134 -9.15 -0.18 -18.70
C ASN A 134 -8.74 -0.09 -17.22
N ARG A 135 -8.60 1.13 -16.70
CA ARG A 135 -8.31 1.37 -15.28
C ARG A 135 -9.43 0.85 -14.38
N ILE A 136 -10.69 1.02 -14.78
CA ILE A 136 -11.86 0.45 -14.07
C ILE A 136 -11.73 -1.07 -13.99
N ALA A 137 -11.41 -1.74 -15.10
CA ALA A 137 -11.26 -3.19 -15.16
C ALA A 137 -10.07 -3.67 -14.30
N ASP A 138 -8.94 -2.95 -14.32
CA ASP A 138 -7.79 -3.27 -13.48
C ASP A 138 -8.08 -3.09 -11.98
N ILE A 139 -8.77 -2.02 -11.58
CA ILE A 139 -9.20 -1.83 -10.18
C ILE A 139 -10.12 -2.97 -9.76
N GLN A 140 -11.07 -3.34 -10.61
CA GLN A 140 -11.98 -4.45 -10.32
C GLN A 140 -11.22 -5.77 -10.19
N SER A 141 -10.31 -6.07 -11.11
CA SER A 141 -9.47 -7.27 -11.06
C SER A 141 -8.64 -7.35 -9.77
N GLY A 142 -8.05 -6.22 -9.34
CA GLY A 142 -7.30 -6.16 -8.10
C GLY A 142 -8.16 -6.33 -6.85
N TYR A 143 -9.38 -5.82 -6.87
CA TYR A 143 -10.34 -5.93 -5.78
C TYR A 143 -10.83 -7.39 -5.61
N GLU A 144 -11.12 -8.07 -6.72
CA GLU A 144 -11.59 -9.46 -6.73
C GLU A 144 -10.49 -10.48 -6.41
N ALA A 145 -9.22 -10.15 -6.68
CA ALA A 145 -8.08 -11.03 -6.41
C ALA A 145 -7.64 -11.06 -4.94
N GLU A 146 -8.19 -10.18 -4.10
CA GLU A 146 -7.89 -10.11 -2.66
C GLU A 146 -9.04 -10.76 -1.89
N GLU A 147 -9.04 -12.10 -1.84
CA GLU A 147 -9.93 -12.93 -1.02
C GLU A 147 -9.27 -13.31 0.32
#